data_72e29f880209e1b29d142313444771e2
#
_entry.id   72e29f880209e1b29d142313444771e2
#
_cell.length_a   1.000
_cell.length_b   1.000
_cell.length_c   1.000
_cell.angle_alpha   90.00
_cell.angle_beta   90.00
_cell.angle_gamma   90.00
#
_symmetry.space_group_name_H-M   'P 1'
#
loop_
_entity.id
_entity.type
_entity.pdbx_description
1 polymer ?
#
loop_
_entity_poly.entity_id
_entity_poly.type
_entity_poly.pdbx_seq_one_letter_code
_entity_poly.pdbx_strand_id
1 'polypeptide(L)'
;MIAIFIKGIKNFFPMPNLIFSLGLSGAEMALYMYLMYIEDREKHTCNPSFKTIGKALKMSKTTVKKYVDSLVEKRMISVEQTSIVTKKGIKRNGTLLYTILPIQHALDYYNEQQAVIAQNQNKNPSDFYCRNKQRGC
;
A
#
# COMPACT_ATOMS: atom_id res chain seq x y z
N MET A 1 17.96 -18.38 9.51
CA MET A 1 16.72 -18.76 10.23
C MET A 1 15.57 -19.10 9.29
N ILE A 2 15.20 -18.17 8.36
CA ILE A 2 14.15 -18.40 7.38
C ILE A 2 14.46 -19.61 6.48
N ALA A 3 15.71 -19.78 6.09
CA ALA A 3 16.12 -20.87 5.21
C ALA A 3 15.85 -22.27 5.78
N ILE A 4 15.81 -22.41 7.10
CA ILE A 4 15.53 -23.70 7.74
C ILE A 4 14.05 -24.10 7.56
N PHE A 5 13.14 -23.13 7.71
CA PHE A 5 11.71 -23.38 7.58
C PHE A 5 11.25 -23.58 6.14
N ILE A 6 11.98 -23.03 5.19
CA ILE A 6 11.61 -23.09 3.79
C ILE A 6 12.41 -24.14 3.01
N LYS A 7 13.21 -24.94 3.70
CA LYS A 7 13.95 -26.04 3.07
C LYS A 7 12.96 -27.01 2.43
N GLY A 8 13.03 -27.14 1.11
CA GLY A 8 12.08 -27.92 0.34
C GLY A 8 10.88 -27.14 -0.20
N ILE A 9 10.68 -25.90 0.24
CA ILE A 9 9.64 -25.03 -0.30
C ILE A 9 10.27 -24.14 -1.38
N LYS A 10 9.71 -24.22 -2.60
CA LYS A 10 10.12 -23.39 -3.72
C LYS A 10 9.05 -22.34 -3.96
N ASN A 11 9.37 -21.27 -4.68
CA ASN A 11 8.43 -20.23 -5.09
C ASN A 11 7.80 -19.50 -3.90
N PHE A 12 8.63 -18.84 -3.13
CA PHE A 12 8.18 -17.94 -2.07
C PHE A 12 8.79 -16.57 -2.28
N PHE A 13 8.24 -15.56 -1.62
CA PHE A 13 8.82 -14.23 -1.58
C PHE A 13 8.85 -13.73 -0.13
N PRO A 14 9.92 -12.99 0.27
CA PRO A 14 9.99 -12.45 1.62
C PRO A 14 9.10 -11.21 1.77
N MET A 15 8.49 -11.06 2.96
CA MET A 15 7.69 -9.90 3.30
C MET A 15 8.35 -9.16 4.47
N PRO A 16 8.56 -7.84 4.37
CA PRO A 16 9.14 -7.09 5.48
C PRO A 16 8.27 -7.16 6.74
N ASN A 17 8.89 -7.38 7.89
CA ASN A 17 8.17 -7.44 9.16
C ASN A 17 7.49 -6.09 9.50
N LEU A 18 8.07 -4.98 9.03
CA LEU A 18 7.54 -3.64 9.25
C LEU A 18 6.12 -3.43 8.73
N ILE A 19 5.65 -4.30 7.82
CA ILE A 19 4.31 -4.17 7.25
C ILE A 19 3.22 -4.15 8.33
N PHE A 20 3.44 -4.84 9.44
CA PHE A 20 2.49 -4.86 10.55
C PHE A 20 2.52 -3.59 11.40
N SER A 21 3.55 -2.77 11.23
CA SER A 21 3.74 -1.54 12.01
C SER A 21 3.30 -0.28 11.27
N LEU A 22 2.78 -0.40 10.05
CA LEU A 22 2.49 0.75 9.19
C LEU A 22 1.01 1.17 9.21
N GLY A 23 0.20 0.54 10.06
CA GLY A 23 -1.22 0.88 10.16
C GLY A 23 -2.05 0.48 8.94
N LEU A 24 -1.65 -0.57 8.23
CA LEU A 24 -2.37 -1.06 7.07
C LEU A 24 -3.55 -1.93 7.48
N SER A 25 -4.65 -1.85 6.72
CA SER A 25 -5.74 -2.81 6.86
C SER A 25 -5.36 -4.15 6.24
N GLY A 26 -6.12 -5.21 6.57
CA GLY A 26 -5.88 -6.53 5.98
C GLY A 26 -5.98 -6.54 4.46
N ALA A 27 -6.92 -5.78 3.90
CA ALA A 27 -7.09 -5.68 2.45
C ALA A 27 -5.91 -4.93 1.79
N GLU A 28 -5.41 -3.88 2.42
CA GLU A 28 -4.22 -3.18 1.93
C GLU A 28 -2.99 -4.09 1.95
N MET A 29 -2.82 -4.86 3.02
CA MET A 29 -1.74 -5.85 3.11
C MET A 29 -1.86 -6.91 2.02
N ALA A 30 -3.07 -7.43 1.80
CA ALA A 30 -3.31 -8.44 0.77
C ALA A 30 -2.97 -7.92 -0.63
N LEU A 31 -3.37 -6.69 -0.94
CA LEU A 31 -3.05 -6.06 -2.22
C LEU A 31 -1.54 -5.87 -2.38
N TYR A 32 -0.88 -5.37 -1.35
CA TYR A 32 0.57 -5.16 -1.36
C TYR A 32 1.32 -6.49 -1.56
N MET A 33 0.90 -7.54 -0.83
CA MET A 33 1.49 -8.86 -0.98
C MET A 33 1.31 -9.42 -2.39
N TYR A 34 0.13 -9.23 -2.97
CA TYR A 34 -0.13 -9.70 -4.34
C TYR A 34 0.75 -8.97 -5.35
N LEU A 35 0.91 -7.65 -5.22
CA LEU A 35 1.80 -6.89 -6.10
C LEU A 35 3.25 -7.34 -5.96
N MET A 36 3.71 -7.62 -4.75
CA MET A 36 5.04 -8.16 -4.52
C MET A 36 5.22 -9.56 -5.10
N TYR A 37 4.15 -10.36 -5.09
CA TYR A 37 4.18 -11.69 -5.66
C TYR A 37 4.41 -11.67 -7.17
N ILE A 38 3.78 -10.73 -7.88
CA ILE A 38 3.84 -10.67 -9.34
C ILE A 38 4.89 -9.69 -9.88
N GLU A 39 5.58 -8.94 -9.02
CA GLU A 39 6.55 -7.94 -9.48
C GLU A 39 7.74 -8.57 -10.20
N ASP A 40 8.31 -7.80 -11.13
CA ASP A 40 9.63 -8.09 -11.69
C ASP A 40 10.68 -7.82 -10.60
N ARG A 41 11.46 -8.83 -10.24
CA ARG A 41 12.43 -8.76 -9.13
C ARG A 41 13.55 -7.76 -9.36
N GLU A 42 13.88 -7.50 -10.61
CA GLU A 42 14.94 -6.53 -10.94
C GLU A 42 14.42 -5.10 -10.91
N LYS A 43 13.24 -4.88 -11.49
CA LYS A 43 12.67 -3.53 -11.66
C LYS A 43 11.70 -3.15 -10.56
N HIS A 44 11.23 -4.12 -9.77
CA HIS A 44 10.20 -3.95 -8.75
C HIS A 44 8.89 -3.35 -9.30
N THR A 45 8.56 -3.74 -10.55
CA THR A 45 7.39 -3.22 -11.25
C THR A 45 6.46 -4.35 -11.68
N CYS A 46 5.18 -4.04 -11.80
CA CYS A 46 4.17 -4.93 -12.34
C CYS A 46 3.03 -4.11 -12.95
N ASN A 47 2.24 -4.72 -13.81
CA ASN A 47 1.16 -4.01 -14.50
C ASN A 47 -0.14 -4.82 -14.60
N PRO A 48 -0.64 -5.40 -13.49
CA PRO A 48 -1.91 -6.10 -13.53
C PRO A 48 -3.07 -5.12 -13.72
N SER A 49 -4.14 -5.59 -14.38
CA SER A 49 -5.38 -4.82 -14.45
C SER A 49 -6.14 -4.92 -13.13
N PHE A 50 -7.05 -3.99 -12.89
CA PHE A 50 -7.92 -4.05 -11.71
C PHE A 50 -8.76 -5.34 -11.71
N LYS A 51 -9.17 -5.80 -12.90
CA LYS A 51 -9.89 -7.06 -13.04
C LYS A 51 -9.04 -8.26 -12.58
N THR A 52 -7.77 -8.29 -12.95
CA THR A 52 -6.85 -9.35 -12.56
C THR A 52 -6.63 -9.34 -11.04
N ILE A 53 -6.37 -8.18 -10.46
CA ILE A 53 -6.21 -8.04 -9.02
C ILE A 53 -7.49 -8.44 -8.29
N GLY A 54 -8.64 -7.99 -8.79
CA GLY A 54 -9.94 -8.29 -8.18
C GLY A 54 -10.24 -9.78 -8.17
N LYS A 55 -9.89 -10.49 -9.24
CA LYS A 55 -10.05 -11.95 -9.29
C LYS A 55 -9.14 -12.66 -8.28
N ALA A 56 -7.89 -12.21 -8.17
CA ALA A 56 -6.92 -12.83 -7.28
C ALA A 56 -7.29 -12.63 -5.81
N LEU A 57 -7.77 -11.43 -5.47
CA LEU A 57 -8.09 -11.04 -4.09
C LEU A 57 -9.58 -11.12 -3.77
N LYS A 58 -10.41 -11.53 -4.74
CA LYS A 58 -11.87 -11.61 -4.59
C LYS A 58 -12.50 -10.27 -4.18
N MET A 59 -12.09 -9.22 -4.89
CA MET A 59 -12.57 -7.86 -4.68
C MET A 59 -13.15 -7.30 -5.97
N SER A 60 -14.07 -6.35 -5.85
CA SER A 60 -14.58 -5.59 -7.00
C SER A 60 -13.50 -4.61 -7.51
N LYS A 61 -13.63 -4.16 -8.76
CA LYS A 61 -12.71 -3.17 -9.33
C LYS A 61 -12.69 -1.87 -8.54
N THR A 62 -13.84 -1.42 -8.06
CA THR A 62 -13.96 -0.22 -7.25
C THR A 62 -13.20 -0.36 -5.93
N THR A 63 -13.33 -1.51 -5.29
CA THR A 63 -12.61 -1.83 -4.05
C THR A 63 -11.11 -1.88 -4.29
N VAL A 64 -10.67 -2.52 -5.39
CA VAL A 64 -9.25 -2.56 -5.76
C VAL A 64 -8.70 -1.14 -5.92
N LYS A 65 -9.40 -0.29 -6.65
CA LYS A 65 -8.98 1.10 -6.88
C LYS A 65 -8.84 1.85 -5.56
N LYS A 66 -9.80 1.68 -4.65
CA LYS A 66 -9.77 2.30 -3.33
C LYS A 66 -8.49 1.94 -2.56
N TYR A 67 -8.13 0.67 -2.53
CA TYR A 67 -6.94 0.23 -1.81
C TYR A 67 -5.64 0.55 -2.54
N VAL A 68 -5.65 0.58 -3.88
CA VAL A 68 -4.51 1.07 -4.66
C VAL A 68 -4.23 2.53 -4.31
N ASP A 69 -5.26 3.38 -4.32
CA ASP A 69 -5.11 4.79 -3.98
C ASP A 69 -4.60 4.97 -2.54
N SER A 70 -5.07 4.13 -1.62
CA SER A 70 -4.61 4.14 -0.23
C SER A 70 -3.13 3.78 -0.11
N LEU A 71 -2.67 2.75 -0.83
CA LEU A 71 -1.26 2.37 -0.83
C LEU A 71 -0.37 3.43 -1.45
N VAL A 72 -0.84 4.11 -2.49
CA VAL A 72 -0.13 5.23 -3.10
C VAL A 72 0.03 6.38 -2.10
N GLU A 73 -1.04 6.71 -1.39
CA GLU A 73 -1.02 7.74 -0.34
C GLU A 73 -0.02 7.41 0.75
N LYS A 74 0.05 6.14 1.14
CA LYS A 74 0.97 5.67 2.20
C LYS A 74 2.40 5.45 1.70
N ARG A 75 2.70 5.81 0.46
CA ARG A 75 4.03 5.67 -0.16
C ARG A 75 4.55 4.23 -0.18
N MET A 76 3.64 3.26 -0.23
CA MET A 76 3.99 1.85 -0.39
C MET A 76 4.29 1.49 -1.84
N ILE A 77 3.56 2.10 -2.76
CA ILE A 77 3.70 1.90 -4.20
C ILE A 77 3.58 3.23 -4.92
N SER A 78 4.08 3.28 -6.15
CA SER A 78 3.76 4.37 -7.08
C SER A 78 3.04 3.79 -8.29
N VAL A 79 2.20 4.60 -8.91
CA VAL A 79 1.38 4.16 -10.05
C VAL A 79 1.57 5.15 -11.19
N GLU A 80 1.87 4.61 -12.38
CA GLU A 80 2.01 5.42 -13.59
C GLU A 80 1.01 4.94 -14.63
N GLN A 81 0.40 5.88 -15.34
CA GLN A 81 -0.50 5.56 -16.44
C GLN A 81 0.33 5.21 -17.67
N THR A 82 0.17 3.98 -18.18
CA THR A 82 0.80 3.59 -19.42
C THR A 82 -0.13 3.91 -20.60
N SER A 83 0.45 4.06 -21.78
CA SER A 83 -0.32 4.26 -23.00
C SER A 83 0.14 3.26 -24.05
N ILE A 84 -0.82 2.80 -24.85
CA ILE A 84 -0.55 1.93 -25.99
C ILE A 84 -1.03 2.62 -27.26
N VAL A 85 -0.30 2.38 -28.35
CA VAL A 85 -0.69 2.86 -29.67
C VAL A 85 -1.27 1.67 -30.42
N THR A 86 -2.52 1.80 -30.87
CA THR A 86 -3.18 0.74 -31.64
C THR A 86 -2.59 0.67 -33.05
N LYS A 87 -2.88 -0.43 -33.78
CA LYS A 87 -2.45 -0.58 -35.16
C LYS A 87 -2.95 0.52 -36.08
N LYS A 88 -4.02 1.23 -35.67
CA LYS A 88 -4.57 2.37 -36.39
C LYS A 88 -3.92 3.71 -36.00
N GLY A 89 -2.88 3.69 -35.17
CA GLY A 89 -2.19 4.90 -34.71
C GLY A 89 -2.92 5.66 -33.60
N ILE A 90 -3.99 5.09 -33.01
CA ILE A 90 -4.76 5.73 -31.95
C ILE A 90 -4.10 5.43 -30.61
N LYS A 91 -3.81 6.48 -29.84
CA LYS A 91 -3.26 6.35 -28.50
C LYS A 91 -4.38 6.04 -27.52
N ARG A 92 -4.24 4.96 -26.76
CA ARG A 92 -5.20 4.56 -25.71
C ARG A 92 -4.46 4.35 -24.40
N ASN A 93 -5.20 4.51 -23.30
CA ASN A 93 -4.66 4.20 -21.99
C ASN A 93 -4.45 2.70 -21.85
N GLY A 94 -3.24 2.30 -21.46
CA GLY A 94 -2.93 0.92 -21.10
C GLY A 94 -3.23 0.63 -19.64
N THR A 95 -2.76 -0.53 -19.15
CA THR A 95 -2.84 -0.86 -17.74
C THR A 95 -1.92 0.05 -16.93
N LEU A 96 -2.23 0.22 -15.64
CA LEU A 96 -1.36 0.99 -14.75
C LEU A 96 -0.08 0.22 -14.47
N LEU A 97 1.04 0.94 -14.45
CA LEU A 97 2.33 0.40 -14.04
C LEU A 97 2.51 0.68 -12.55
N TYR A 98 2.64 -0.38 -11.77
CA TYR A 98 2.85 -0.30 -10.34
C TYR A 98 4.32 -0.50 -10.03
N THR A 99 4.90 0.40 -9.26
CA THR A 99 6.27 0.27 -8.77
C THR A 99 6.22 0.08 -7.26
N ILE A 100 6.82 -1.00 -6.77
CA ILE A 100 6.93 -1.25 -5.33
C ILE A 100 8.04 -0.36 -4.80
N LEU A 101 7.69 0.57 -3.92
CA LEU A 101 8.65 1.48 -3.31
C LEU A 101 9.36 0.82 -2.13
N PRO A 102 10.60 1.26 -1.80
CA PRO A 102 11.26 0.76 -0.59
C PRO A 102 10.39 1.01 0.65
N ILE A 103 10.34 0.03 1.55
CA ILE A 103 9.51 0.10 2.75
C ILE A 103 9.85 1.32 3.62
N GLN A 104 11.06 1.85 3.50
CA GLN A 104 11.49 3.03 4.24
C GLN A 104 10.61 4.26 3.93
N HIS A 105 10.17 4.40 2.66
CA HIS A 105 9.28 5.50 2.28
C HIS A 105 7.96 5.45 3.03
N ALA A 106 7.40 4.25 3.20
CA ALA A 106 6.15 4.06 3.94
C ALA A 106 6.35 4.33 5.43
N LEU A 107 7.48 3.90 5.98
CA LEU A 107 7.82 4.15 7.38
C LEU A 107 7.98 5.65 7.65
N ASP A 108 8.65 6.38 6.75
CA ASP A 108 8.81 7.83 6.86
C ASP A 108 7.45 8.54 6.84
N TYR A 109 6.57 8.13 5.93
CA TYR A 109 5.22 8.67 5.86
C TYR A 109 4.44 8.40 7.16
N TYR A 110 4.50 7.19 7.67
CA TYR A 110 3.82 6.82 8.90
C TYR A 110 4.31 7.68 10.08
N ASN A 111 5.62 7.85 10.19
CA ASN A 111 6.22 8.67 11.25
C ASN A 111 5.82 10.14 11.13
N GLU A 112 5.76 10.68 9.91
CA GLU A 112 5.27 12.04 9.66
C GLU A 112 3.83 12.21 10.14
N GLN A 113 2.96 11.23 9.84
CA GLN A 113 1.57 11.28 10.27
C GLN A 113 1.44 11.22 11.79
N GLN A 114 2.23 10.39 12.45
CA GLN A 114 2.22 10.32 13.91
C GLN A 114 2.70 11.62 14.55
N ALA A 115 3.70 12.26 13.97
CA ALA A 115 4.20 13.55 14.43
C ALA A 115 3.13 14.65 14.30
N VAL A 116 2.39 14.67 13.19
CA VAL A 116 1.28 15.62 12.98
C VAL A 116 0.18 15.41 14.02
N ILE A 117 -0.19 14.18 14.28
CA ILE A 117 -1.20 13.84 15.29
C ILE A 117 -0.76 14.32 16.68
N ALA A 118 0.50 14.06 17.04
CA ALA A 118 1.05 14.49 18.32
C ALA A 118 1.05 16.03 18.47
N GLN A 119 1.42 16.74 17.39
CA GLN A 119 1.40 18.22 17.40
C GLN A 119 -0.02 18.76 17.55
N ASN A 120 -0.99 18.16 16.90
CA ASN A 120 -2.39 18.56 16.99
C ASN A 120 -2.95 18.32 18.39
N GLN A 121 -2.54 17.26 19.05
CA GLN A 121 -2.93 17.01 20.45
C GLN A 121 -2.32 18.04 21.40
N ASN A 122 -1.12 18.52 21.11
CA ASN A 122 -0.44 19.52 21.93
C ASN A 122 -0.96 20.94 21.70
N LYS A 123 -1.58 21.23 20.56
CA LYS A 123 -2.08 22.57 20.25
C LYS A 123 -3.30 23.00 21.06
N ASN A 124 -4.09 22.05 21.56
CA ASN A 124 -5.32 22.33 22.29
C ASN A 124 -5.43 21.54 23.58
N PRO A 125 -4.47 21.70 24.51
CA PRO A 125 -4.56 21.00 25.80
C PRO A 125 -5.76 21.45 26.64
N SER A 126 -6.20 22.71 26.51
CA SER A 126 -7.36 23.20 27.21
C SER A 126 -8.65 22.55 26.77
N ASP A 127 -8.82 22.29 25.46
CA ASP A 127 -10.00 21.62 24.96
C ASP A 127 -10.07 20.18 25.44
N PHE A 128 -8.94 19.52 25.52
CA PHE A 128 -8.86 18.17 26.06
C PHE A 128 -9.26 18.09 27.51
N TYR A 129 -8.79 19.05 28.34
CA TYR A 129 -9.14 19.12 29.73
C TYR A 129 -10.63 19.47 29.95
N CYS A 130 -11.16 20.34 29.13
CA CYS A 130 -12.58 20.73 29.22
C CYS A 130 -13.49 19.53 28.91
N ARG A 131 -13.13 18.70 27.92
CA ARG A 131 -13.89 17.48 27.61
C ARG A 131 -13.89 16.49 28.76
N ASN A 132 -12.78 16.32 29.42
CA ASN A 132 -12.67 15.40 30.55
C ASN A 132 -13.44 15.90 31.75
N LYS A 133 -13.43 17.21 32.00
CA LYS A 133 -14.23 17.80 33.06
C LYS A 133 -15.72 17.64 32.81
N GLN A 134 -16.17 17.82 31.59
CA GLN A 134 -17.58 17.63 31.23
C GLN A 134 -18.06 16.20 31.38
N ARG A 135 -17.16 15.21 31.26
CA ARG A 135 -17.51 13.80 31.39
C ARG A 135 -17.39 13.26 32.83
N GLY A 136 -16.49 13.79 33.61
CA GLY A 136 -16.11 13.19 34.87
C GLY A 136 -16.22 14.05 36.08
N CYS A 137 -16.56 15.29 35.85
CA CYS A 137 -16.78 16.24 36.97
C CYS A 137 -18.26 16.51 37.18
#